data_9ce2551dc56dc50f9f9680e7fd114ef5
#
_entry.id   9ce2551dc56dc50f9f9680e7fd114ef5
#
_cell.length_a   1.000
_cell.length_b   1.000
_cell.length_c   1.000
_cell.angle_alpha   90.00
_cell.angle_beta   90.00
_cell.angle_gamma   90.00
#
_symmetry.space_group_name_H-M   'P 1'
#
loop_
_entity.id
_entity.type
_entity.pdbx_description
1 polymer ?
#
loop_
_entity_poly.entity_id
_entity_poly.type
_entity_poly.pdbx_seq_one_letter_code
_entity_poly.pdbx_strand_id
1 'polypeptide(L)'
;MMYNQAYNAYKKASVKTASQAELVVLLYEGAVKKLTSASSKFTPDGKLPVANIESFSSDVLRAQEIITELQVSLDMEKGGEIARNLMSLYLFFNDQLRSANITKNKDKIDSVLNMMSQLTESWRQAAESSNGTVSSQAQPALNIEG
;
A
#
# COMPACT_ATOMS: atom_id res chain seq x y z
N MET A 1 2.88 -10.52 15.24
CA MET A 1 1.88 -10.55 14.18
C MET A 1 2.44 -11.28 12.96
N MET A 2 1.61 -12.11 12.36
CA MET A 2 2.08 -12.94 11.24
C MET A 2 2.63 -12.13 10.08
N TYR A 3 1.98 -11.02 9.77
CA TYR A 3 2.41 -10.18 8.66
C TYR A 3 3.80 -9.61 8.90
N ASN A 4 4.09 -9.17 10.12
CA ASN A 4 5.41 -8.67 10.47
C ASN A 4 6.48 -9.75 10.37
N GLN A 5 6.13 -10.97 10.69
CA GLN A 5 7.08 -12.08 10.59
C GLN A 5 7.44 -12.33 9.13
N ALA A 6 6.44 -12.30 8.26
CA ALA A 6 6.69 -12.50 6.84
C ALA A 6 7.55 -11.37 6.28
N TYR A 7 7.27 -10.15 6.69
CA TYR A 7 8.06 -9.00 6.29
C TYR A 7 9.51 -9.15 6.70
N ASN A 8 9.73 -9.49 7.97
CA ASN A 8 11.09 -9.62 8.50
C ASN A 8 11.84 -10.78 7.85
N ALA A 9 11.15 -11.88 7.62
CA ALA A 9 11.77 -13.04 6.97
C ALA A 9 12.21 -12.68 5.55
N TYR A 10 11.34 -12.01 4.83
CA TYR A 10 11.66 -11.60 3.47
C TYR A 10 12.81 -10.60 3.45
N LYS A 11 12.80 -9.67 4.39
CA LYS A 11 13.86 -8.67 4.48
C LYS A 11 15.21 -9.31 4.73
N LYS A 12 15.26 -10.32 5.60
CA LYS A 12 16.49 -11.03 5.86
C LYS A 12 16.99 -11.75 4.61
N ALA A 13 16.09 -12.40 3.91
CA ALA A 13 16.45 -13.09 2.68
C ALA A 13 16.90 -12.10 1.63
N SER A 14 16.26 -10.95 1.57
CA SER A 14 16.53 -9.97 0.53
C SER A 14 17.86 -9.26 0.70
N VAL A 15 18.45 -9.34 1.86
CA VAL A 15 19.80 -8.80 2.07
C VAL A 15 20.74 -9.33 1.02
N LYS A 16 20.52 -10.56 0.61
CA LYS A 16 21.40 -11.21 -0.34
C LYS A 16 20.98 -11.02 -1.79
N THR A 17 19.68 -10.90 -2.07
CA THR A 17 19.21 -10.96 -3.45
C THR A 17 18.17 -9.93 -3.80
N ALA A 18 17.14 -9.80 -2.99
CA ALA A 18 16.01 -8.96 -3.34
C ALA A 18 16.20 -7.55 -2.81
N SER A 19 15.70 -6.58 -3.55
CA SER A 19 15.78 -5.21 -3.13
C SER A 19 14.68 -4.87 -2.13
N GLN A 20 14.91 -3.83 -1.37
CA GLN A 20 13.89 -3.29 -0.49
C GLN A 20 12.65 -2.88 -1.30
N ALA A 21 12.89 -2.39 -2.51
CA ALA A 21 11.79 -1.96 -3.38
C ALA A 21 10.87 -3.13 -3.74
N GLU A 22 11.44 -4.32 -3.93
CA GLU A 22 10.59 -5.48 -4.23
C GLU A 22 9.69 -5.83 -3.07
N LEU A 23 10.20 -5.72 -1.85
CA LEU A 23 9.38 -5.96 -0.68
C LEU A 23 8.25 -4.96 -0.60
N VAL A 24 8.54 -3.68 -0.87
CA VAL A 24 7.53 -2.64 -0.83
C VAL A 24 6.47 -2.91 -1.89
N VAL A 25 6.86 -3.37 -3.08
CA VAL A 25 5.90 -3.73 -4.12
C VAL A 25 4.93 -4.79 -3.63
N LEU A 26 5.43 -5.81 -2.93
CA LEU A 26 4.55 -6.87 -2.42
C LEU A 26 3.52 -6.31 -1.44
N LEU A 27 3.94 -5.37 -0.59
CA LEU A 27 3.01 -4.75 0.35
C LEU A 27 1.95 -3.95 -0.39
N TYR A 28 2.36 -3.16 -1.36
CA TYR A 28 1.41 -2.39 -2.15
C TYR A 28 0.42 -3.29 -2.89
N GLU A 29 0.94 -4.36 -3.50
CA GLU A 29 0.06 -5.30 -4.22
C GLU A 29 -0.96 -5.93 -3.28
N GLY A 30 -0.54 -6.25 -2.07
CA GLY A 30 -1.46 -6.80 -1.08
C GLY A 30 -2.57 -5.82 -0.72
N ALA A 31 -2.20 -4.55 -0.52
CA ALA A 31 -3.20 -3.53 -0.19
C ALA A 31 -4.15 -3.31 -1.36
N VAL A 32 -3.62 -3.22 -2.58
CA VAL A 32 -4.46 -3.04 -3.78
C VAL A 32 -5.43 -4.19 -3.93
N LYS A 33 -4.97 -5.40 -3.68
CA LYS A 33 -5.83 -6.58 -3.78
C LYS A 33 -7.00 -6.49 -2.79
N LYS A 34 -6.71 -6.09 -1.55
CA LYS A 34 -7.77 -6.00 -0.55
C LYS A 34 -8.73 -4.86 -0.84
N LEU A 35 -8.22 -3.74 -1.34
CA LEU A 35 -9.09 -2.62 -1.68
C LEU A 35 -9.95 -2.93 -2.91
N THR A 36 -9.40 -3.67 -3.86
CA THR A 36 -10.17 -4.14 -5.01
C THR A 36 -11.31 -5.03 -4.54
N SER A 37 -11.00 -5.93 -3.63
CA SER A 37 -12.03 -6.80 -3.04
C SER A 37 -13.09 -5.99 -2.32
N ALA A 38 -12.68 -5.03 -1.51
CA ALA A 38 -13.62 -4.18 -0.78
C ALA A 38 -14.54 -3.43 -1.74
N SER A 39 -13.98 -2.86 -2.79
CA SER A 39 -14.78 -2.13 -3.77
C SER A 39 -15.80 -3.03 -4.45
N SER A 40 -15.44 -4.28 -4.69
CA SER A 40 -16.31 -5.23 -5.36
C SER A 40 -17.51 -5.66 -4.53
N LYS A 41 -17.53 -5.33 -3.24
CA LYS A 41 -18.64 -5.71 -2.38
C LYS A 41 -19.87 -4.85 -2.58
N PHE A 42 -19.74 -3.72 -3.26
CA PHE A 42 -20.85 -2.79 -3.49
C PHE A 42 -21.61 -3.17 -4.75
N THR A 43 -22.89 -2.82 -4.76
CA THR A 43 -23.72 -2.96 -5.95
C THR A 43 -23.37 -1.87 -6.96
N PRO A 44 -23.83 -2.01 -8.22
CA PRO A 44 -23.52 -0.99 -9.24
C PRO A 44 -24.02 0.40 -8.86
N ASP A 45 -25.08 0.51 -8.05
CA ASP A 45 -25.57 1.82 -7.62
C ASP A 45 -24.87 2.31 -6.35
N GLY A 46 -23.78 1.66 -5.96
CA GLY A 46 -22.94 2.16 -4.89
C GLY A 46 -23.39 1.84 -3.48
N LYS A 47 -24.26 0.84 -3.32
CA LYS A 47 -24.75 0.45 -2.02
C LYS A 47 -24.07 -0.83 -1.54
N LEU A 48 -23.89 -0.94 -0.24
CA LEU A 48 -23.26 -2.11 0.34
C LEU A 48 -24.35 -3.00 0.93
N PRO A 49 -24.60 -4.18 0.32
CA PRO A 49 -25.59 -5.11 0.88
C PRO A 49 -25.20 -5.55 2.28
N VAL A 50 -26.21 -5.75 3.12
CA VAL A 50 -25.98 -6.17 4.50
C VAL A 50 -25.14 -7.45 4.56
N ALA A 51 -25.39 -8.37 3.65
CA ALA A 51 -24.65 -9.63 3.62
C ALA A 51 -23.15 -9.43 3.37
N ASN A 52 -22.76 -8.28 2.80
CA ASN A 52 -21.37 -8.03 2.46
C ASN A 52 -20.64 -7.13 3.46
N ILE A 53 -21.35 -6.65 4.49
CA ILE A 53 -20.75 -5.68 5.41
C ILE A 53 -19.53 -6.24 6.12
N GLU A 54 -19.64 -7.46 6.63
CA GLU A 54 -18.56 -8.04 7.40
C GLU A 54 -17.32 -8.29 6.54
N SER A 55 -17.51 -8.85 5.35
CA SER A 55 -16.38 -9.10 4.47
C SER A 55 -15.77 -7.81 3.94
N PHE A 56 -16.59 -6.79 3.70
CA PHE A 56 -16.10 -5.47 3.33
C PHE A 56 -15.20 -4.91 4.44
N SER A 57 -15.70 -4.94 5.66
CA SER A 57 -14.94 -4.40 6.78
C SER A 57 -13.62 -5.15 6.97
N SER A 58 -13.65 -6.46 6.81
CA SER A 58 -12.45 -7.28 6.91
C SER A 58 -11.42 -6.90 5.85
N ASP A 59 -11.87 -6.67 4.62
CA ASP A 59 -10.98 -6.24 3.54
C ASP A 59 -10.34 -4.89 3.86
N VAL A 60 -11.13 -3.94 4.34
CA VAL A 60 -10.63 -2.61 4.65
C VAL A 60 -9.61 -2.66 5.78
N LEU A 61 -9.93 -3.42 6.84
CA LEU A 61 -9.01 -3.53 7.97
C LEU A 61 -7.68 -4.16 7.55
N ARG A 62 -7.75 -5.15 6.66
CA ARG A 62 -6.53 -5.77 6.19
C ARG A 62 -5.68 -4.80 5.37
N ALA A 63 -6.34 -4.01 4.51
CA ALA A 63 -5.61 -2.98 3.76
C ALA A 63 -4.96 -1.97 4.69
N GLN A 64 -5.66 -1.58 5.75
CA GLN A 64 -5.09 -0.64 6.72
C GLN A 64 -3.88 -1.23 7.45
N GLU A 65 -3.92 -2.52 7.78
CA GLU A 65 -2.78 -3.18 8.39
C GLU A 65 -1.56 -3.13 7.47
N ILE A 66 -1.78 -3.39 6.20
CA ILE A 66 -0.69 -3.36 5.23
C ILE A 66 -0.11 -1.95 5.11
N ILE A 67 -0.98 -0.95 5.05
CA ILE A 67 -0.52 0.44 4.97
C ILE A 67 0.28 0.82 6.22
N THR A 68 -0.13 0.32 7.38
CA THR A 68 0.62 0.53 8.60
C THR A 68 2.01 -0.10 8.52
N GLU A 69 2.11 -1.29 7.89
CA GLU A 69 3.41 -1.89 7.68
C GLU A 69 4.28 -1.03 6.76
N LEU A 70 3.66 -0.43 5.75
CA LEU A 70 4.40 0.50 4.89
C LEU A 70 4.92 1.70 5.69
N GLN A 71 4.12 2.21 6.62
CA GLN A 71 4.57 3.28 7.49
C GLN A 71 5.79 2.87 8.31
N VAL A 72 5.72 1.68 8.88
CA VAL A 72 6.82 1.18 9.72
C VAL A 72 8.08 0.97 8.89
N SER A 73 7.95 0.64 7.61
CA SER A 73 9.09 0.37 6.76
C SER A 73 9.84 1.62 6.33
N LEU A 74 9.28 2.80 6.55
CA LEU A 74 9.93 4.04 6.14
C LEU A 74 11.13 4.33 7.03
N ASP A 75 12.25 4.71 6.38
CA ASP A 75 13.43 5.18 7.10
C ASP A 75 13.35 6.71 7.14
N MET A 76 12.86 7.22 8.24
CA MET A 76 12.60 8.66 8.34
C MET A 76 13.87 9.50 8.35
N GLU A 77 14.99 8.88 8.72
CA GLU A 77 16.26 9.60 8.72
C GLU A 77 16.87 9.65 7.33
N LYS A 78 17.03 8.49 6.70
CA LYS A 78 17.67 8.40 5.40
C LYS A 78 16.76 8.81 4.27
N GLY A 79 15.46 8.60 4.43
CA GLY A 79 14.50 8.89 3.39
C GLY A 79 14.22 10.37 3.22
N GLY A 80 14.55 11.18 4.20
CA GLY A 80 14.40 12.62 4.08
C GLY A 80 12.99 13.05 3.75
N GLU A 81 12.87 13.94 2.80
CA GLU A 81 11.58 14.50 2.43
C GLU A 81 10.66 13.48 1.79
N ILE A 82 11.23 12.54 1.03
CA ILE A 82 10.42 11.51 0.40
C ILE A 82 9.73 10.67 1.46
N ALA A 83 10.46 10.28 2.50
CA ALA A 83 9.87 9.49 3.58
C ALA A 83 8.78 10.28 4.30
N ARG A 84 8.99 11.56 4.53
CA ARG A 84 8.00 12.39 5.18
C ARG A 84 6.73 12.50 4.33
N ASN A 85 6.91 12.67 3.02
CA ASN A 85 5.77 12.76 2.12
C ASN A 85 5.00 11.46 2.07
N LEU A 86 5.70 10.34 2.03
CA LEU A 86 5.04 9.03 2.03
C LEU A 86 4.31 8.79 3.35
N MET A 87 4.93 9.17 4.46
CA MET A 87 4.27 9.02 5.75
C MET A 87 2.95 9.78 5.79
N SER A 88 2.98 11.03 5.31
CA SER A 88 1.76 11.84 5.26
C SER A 88 0.70 11.18 4.39
N LEU A 89 1.12 10.62 3.26
CA LEU A 89 0.20 9.96 2.34
C LEU A 89 -0.40 8.71 2.97
N TYR A 90 0.42 7.91 3.64
CA TYR A 90 -0.08 6.70 4.29
C TYR A 90 -1.06 7.04 5.42
N LEU A 91 -0.78 8.08 6.18
CA LEU A 91 -1.70 8.53 7.22
C LEU A 91 -3.03 8.97 6.61
N PHE A 92 -2.96 9.68 5.48
CA PHE A 92 -4.16 10.09 4.75
C PHE A 92 -4.94 8.88 4.27
N PHE A 93 -4.26 7.89 3.69
CA PHE A 93 -4.94 6.68 3.23
C PHE A 93 -5.66 5.98 4.37
N ASN A 94 -5.00 5.81 5.50
CA ASN A 94 -5.61 5.12 6.64
C ASN A 94 -6.78 5.91 7.19
N ASP A 95 -6.69 7.22 7.20
CA ASP A 95 -7.81 8.05 7.64
C ASP A 95 -9.00 7.90 6.69
N GLN A 96 -8.75 7.94 5.39
CA GLN A 96 -9.81 7.76 4.39
C GLN A 96 -10.46 6.39 4.49
N LEU A 97 -9.66 5.36 4.70
CA LEU A 97 -10.19 4.00 4.81
C LEU A 97 -11.00 3.81 6.08
N ARG A 98 -10.56 4.42 7.18
CA ARG A 98 -11.34 4.37 8.41
C ARG A 98 -12.70 5.02 8.20
N SER A 99 -12.72 6.17 7.57
CA SER A 99 -13.96 6.87 7.28
C SER A 99 -14.84 6.05 6.33
N ALA A 100 -14.22 5.46 5.30
CA ALA A 100 -14.97 4.65 4.34
C ALA A 100 -15.61 3.45 5.01
N ASN A 101 -14.92 2.86 5.98
CA ASN A 101 -15.48 1.71 6.69
C ASN A 101 -16.66 2.12 7.57
N ILE A 102 -16.54 3.26 8.23
CA ILE A 102 -17.61 3.74 9.11
C ILE A 102 -18.84 4.15 8.31
N THR A 103 -18.64 4.88 7.22
CA THR A 103 -19.75 5.43 6.43
C THR A 103 -20.17 4.55 5.26
N LYS A 104 -19.46 3.45 5.03
CA LYS A 104 -19.72 2.54 3.89
C LYS A 104 -19.68 3.32 2.58
N ASN A 105 -18.59 4.03 2.37
CA ASN A 105 -18.44 4.95 1.24
C ASN A 105 -17.52 4.34 0.19
N LYS A 106 -18.11 3.94 -0.94
CA LYS A 106 -17.36 3.31 -2.02
C LYS A 106 -16.36 4.27 -2.65
N ASP A 107 -16.75 5.54 -2.78
CA ASP A 107 -15.88 6.52 -3.47
C ASP A 107 -14.56 6.70 -2.74
N LYS A 108 -14.58 6.67 -1.42
CA LYS A 108 -13.34 6.78 -0.66
C LYS A 108 -12.45 5.56 -0.85
N ILE A 109 -13.05 4.37 -0.90
CA ILE A 109 -12.31 3.16 -1.19
C ILE A 109 -11.66 3.26 -2.57
N ASP A 110 -12.46 3.64 -3.57
CA ASP A 110 -11.95 3.70 -4.95
C ASP A 110 -10.87 4.75 -5.11
N SER A 111 -10.98 5.86 -4.40
CA SER A 111 -9.98 6.92 -4.46
C SER A 111 -8.64 6.42 -3.93
N VAL A 112 -8.64 5.78 -2.76
CA VAL A 112 -7.41 5.25 -2.19
C VAL A 112 -6.86 4.15 -3.08
N LEU A 113 -7.73 3.28 -3.58
CA LEU A 113 -7.33 2.20 -4.48
C LEU A 113 -6.62 2.75 -5.71
N ASN A 114 -7.17 3.79 -6.30
CA ASN A 114 -6.58 4.39 -7.49
C ASN A 114 -5.18 4.94 -7.20
N MET A 115 -5.04 5.66 -6.11
CA MET A 115 -3.74 6.21 -5.73
C MET A 115 -2.73 5.12 -5.40
N MET A 116 -3.16 4.10 -4.67
CA MET A 116 -2.28 2.98 -4.34
C MET A 116 -1.84 2.23 -5.60
N SER A 117 -2.75 2.09 -6.57
CA SER A 117 -2.40 1.42 -7.82
C SER A 117 -1.33 2.17 -8.59
N GLN A 118 -1.43 3.49 -8.62
CA GLN A 118 -0.43 4.31 -9.30
C GLN A 118 0.93 4.21 -8.60
N LEU A 119 0.92 4.25 -7.28
CA LEU A 119 2.16 4.12 -6.52
C LEU A 119 2.77 2.72 -6.71
N THR A 120 1.93 1.70 -6.80
CA THR A 120 2.41 0.34 -7.04
C THR A 120 3.21 0.29 -8.33
N GLU A 121 2.71 0.93 -9.37
CA GLU A 121 3.42 0.93 -10.64
C GLU A 121 4.77 1.65 -10.54
N SER A 122 4.80 2.76 -9.82
CA SER A 122 6.06 3.48 -9.61
C SER A 122 7.06 2.61 -8.86
N TRP A 123 6.61 1.89 -7.84
CA TRP A 123 7.50 1.03 -7.08
C TRP A 123 7.98 -0.15 -7.90
N ARG A 124 7.13 -0.68 -8.80
CA ARG A 124 7.55 -1.76 -9.69
C ARG A 124 8.68 -1.28 -10.59
N GLN A 125 8.54 -0.09 -11.14
CA GLN A 125 9.58 0.46 -12.00
C GLN A 125 10.88 0.67 -11.22
N ALA A 126 10.78 1.14 -9.99
CA ALA A 126 11.94 1.33 -9.15
C ALA A 126 12.62 -0.01 -8.87
N ALA A 127 11.83 -1.04 -8.58
CA ALA A 127 12.37 -2.36 -8.29
C ALA A 127 13.09 -2.94 -9.50
N GLU A 128 12.49 -2.77 -10.67
CA GLU A 128 13.11 -3.27 -11.90
C GLU A 128 14.42 -2.56 -12.19
N SER A 129 14.43 -1.26 -12.01
CA SER A 129 15.66 -0.48 -12.20
C SER A 129 16.76 -0.93 -11.25
N SER A 130 16.41 -1.12 -9.98
CA SER A 130 17.36 -1.59 -8.98
C SER A 130 17.97 -2.92 -9.34
N ASN A 131 17.12 -3.83 -9.86
CA ASN A 131 17.59 -5.17 -10.20
C ASN A 131 18.46 -5.16 -11.44
N GLY A 132 18.15 -4.28 -12.38
CA GLY A 132 18.79 -4.32 -13.67
C GLY A 132 20.06 -3.50 -13.78
N THR A 133 20.16 -2.40 -13.05
CA THR A 133 21.26 -1.48 -13.22
C THR A 133 21.60 -0.77 -11.94
N VAL A 134 21.84 0.52 -12.07
CA VAL A 134 22.29 1.38 -11.00
C VAL A 134 21.12 1.76 -10.11
N SER A 135 21.29 1.57 -8.83
CA SER A 135 20.23 1.87 -7.89
C SER A 135 19.82 3.34 -7.90
N SER A 136 20.71 4.22 -8.32
CA SER A 136 20.35 5.63 -8.40
C SER A 136 19.21 5.88 -9.37
N GLN A 137 18.97 4.96 -10.29
CA GLN A 137 17.86 5.06 -11.21
C GLN A 137 16.52 4.96 -10.51
N ALA A 138 16.51 4.34 -9.36
CA ALA A 138 15.27 4.17 -8.61
C ALA A 138 14.80 5.46 -7.95
N GLN A 139 15.71 6.37 -7.68
CA GLN A 139 15.37 7.59 -6.96
C GLN A 139 14.32 8.44 -7.65
N PRO A 140 14.44 8.70 -8.94
CA PRO A 140 13.39 9.50 -9.60
C PRO A 140 12.01 8.89 -9.52
N ALA A 141 11.93 7.58 -9.60
CA ALA A 141 10.63 6.92 -9.49
C ALA A 141 10.01 7.13 -8.12
N LEU A 142 10.83 7.17 -7.09
CA LEU A 142 10.33 7.38 -5.74
C LEU A 142 9.90 8.82 -5.50
N ASN A 143 10.38 9.73 -6.33
CA ASN A 143 10.05 11.15 -6.19
C ASN A 143 8.76 11.53 -6.86
N ILE A 144 8.14 10.63 -7.58
CA ILE A 144 6.94 10.95 -8.35
C ILE A 144 5.83 11.46 -7.47
N GLU A 145 5.68 10.87 -6.31
CA GLU A 145 4.62 11.27 -5.40
C GLU A 145 4.96 12.50 -4.59
N GLY A 146 6.22 12.92 -4.66
CA GLY A 146 6.66 14.10 -3.94
C GLY A 146 6.16 15.39 -4.54
#